data_c16417339f9185d24ff62e3b1d9564d9
#
_entry.id   c16417339f9185d24ff62e3b1d9564d9
#
_cell.length_a   1.000
_cell.length_b   1.000
_cell.length_c   1.000
_cell.angle_alpha   90.00
_cell.angle_beta   90.00
_cell.angle_gamma   90.00
#
_symmetry.space_group_name_H-M   'P 1'
#
loop_
_entity.id
_entity.type
_entity.pdbx_description
1 polymer ?
#
loop_
_entity_poly.entity_id
_entity_poly.type
_entity_poly.pdbx_seq_one_letter_code
_entity_poly.pdbx_strand_id
1 'polypeptide(L)'
;EWSELFSESEKLVQVLAGVLGGVTIVLLLQRVQHPLVLPATLVALPPLFYAYFCLGAGNSLDDLRRLGWVAAQPPEPVGGGVSAWRLFDFSLVDWSLLPSLFPTWLAMYVVVAFSSSLDVAAIQMDMGKQLDFNHELITVGLSNLFSGLGGGFTGSYIFSQTILTFRVGVRSRLCGLVIIAVEAAFVLMPFSPVAFVPKLFFGAVLTFIAIELMADWLVRSRGRVHRAEYGTIWVTFFAICWLGLELG
;
A
#
# COMPACT_ATOMS: atom_id res chain seq x y z
N GLU A 1 -1.62 -22.55 1.09
CA GLU A 1 -0.78 -21.33 0.91
C GLU A 1 0.11 -21.02 2.11
N TRP A 2 -0.41 -21.00 3.36
CA TRP A 2 0.44 -20.78 4.55
C TRP A 2 1.46 -21.90 4.77
N SER A 3 1.10 -23.15 4.45
CA SER A 3 2.00 -24.30 4.58
C SER A 3 3.21 -24.22 3.64
N GLU A 4 3.09 -23.60 2.49
CA GLU A 4 4.19 -23.43 1.54
C GLU A 4 5.25 -22.43 2.04
N LEU A 5 4.83 -21.39 2.79
CA LEU A 5 5.76 -20.44 3.41
C LEU A 5 6.68 -21.09 4.45
N PHE A 6 6.17 -22.12 5.13
CA PHE A 6 6.93 -22.84 6.16
C PHE A 6 7.73 -24.03 5.60
N SER A 7 7.51 -24.44 4.35
CA SER A 7 8.19 -25.58 3.73
C SER A 7 9.59 -25.23 3.19
N GLU A 8 9.81 -23.94 2.83
CA GLU A 8 11.08 -23.46 2.30
C GLU A 8 11.78 -22.52 3.31
N SER A 9 12.88 -22.97 3.89
CA SER A 9 13.65 -22.20 4.88
C SER A 9 14.10 -20.82 4.39
N GLU A 10 14.36 -20.68 3.08
CA GLU A 10 14.78 -19.41 2.47
C GLU A 10 13.65 -18.37 2.43
N LYS A 11 12.44 -18.78 2.12
CA LYS A 11 11.26 -17.91 2.15
C LYS A 11 10.96 -17.45 3.56
N LEU A 12 11.07 -18.35 4.53
CA LEU A 12 10.88 -18.04 5.93
C LEU A 12 11.87 -16.96 6.41
N VAL A 13 13.15 -17.07 6.04
CA VAL A 13 14.17 -16.07 6.37
C VAL A 13 13.82 -14.69 5.77
N GLN A 14 13.34 -14.66 4.52
CA GLN A 14 12.92 -13.40 3.88
C GLN A 14 11.73 -12.74 4.59
N VAL A 15 10.73 -13.54 4.97
CA VAL A 15 9.57 -13.05 5.73
C VAL A 15 10.00 -12.54 7.10
N LEU A 16 10.80 -13.30 7.83
CA LEU A 16 11.30 -12.89 9.14
C LEU A 16 12.13 -11.60 9.06
N ALA A 17 12.97 -11.47 8.03
CA ALA A 17 13.74 -10.26 7.81
C ALA A 17 12.82 -9.04 7.55
N GLY A 18 11.77 -9.22 6.74
CA GLY A 18 10.76 -8.18 6.52
C GLY A 18 10.04 -7.78 7.81
N VAL A 19 9.62 -8.76 8.60
CA VAL A 19 8.97 -8.51 9.89
C VAL A 19 9.91 -7.78 10.86
N LEU A 20 11.14 -8.22 10.99
CA LEU A 20 12.15 -7.57 11.83
C LEU A 20 12.45 -6.14 11.36
N GLY A 21 12.51 -5.94 10.05
CA GLY A 21 12.64 -4.60 9.45
C GLY A 21 11.48 -3.69 9.84
N GLY A 22 10.25 -4.15 9.71
CA GLY A 22 9.04 -3.40 10.09
C GLY A 22 9.00 -3.06 11.58
N VAL A 23 9.29 -4.05 12.44
CA VAL A 23 9.40 -3.83 13.90
C VAL A 23 10.49 -2.81 14.22
N THR A 24 11.63 -2.86 13.54
CA THR A 24 12.72 -1.90 13.72
C THR A 24 12.27 -0.48 13.37
N ILE A 25 11.53 -0.29 12.28
CA ILE A 25 10.94 1.00 11.90
C ILE A 25 10.02 1.52 13.01
N VAL A 26 9.12 0.68 13.53
CA VAL A 26 8.21 1.06 14.63
C VAL A 26 8.99 1.51 15.86
N LEU A 27 9.98 0.72 16.30
CA LEU A 27 10.79 1.04 17.47
C LEU A 27 11.60 2.34 17.28
N LEU A 28 12.13 2.56 16.08
CA LEU A 28 12.85 3.77 15.75
C LEU A 28 11.94 5.00 15.84
N LEU A 29 10.75 4.93 15.27
CA LEU A 29 9.75 6.01 15.33
C LEU A 29 9.27 6.31 16.75
N GLN A 30 9.17 5.29 17.60
CA GLN A 30 8.83 5.48 19.00
C GLN A 30 9.97 6.16 19.80
N ARG A 31 11.23 5.92 19.41
CA ARG A 31 12.40 6.51 20.07
C ARG A 31 12.71 7.92 19.59
N VAL A 32 12.56 8.16 18.30
CA VAL A 32 12.95 9.44 17.67
C VAL A 32 11.69 10.09 17.08
N GLN A 33 11.12 11.02 17.83
CA GLN A 33 9.89 11.75 17.47
C GLN A 33 10.20 12.90 16.50
N HIS A 34 10.74 12.59 15.31
CA HIS A 34 11.02 13.59 14.30
C HIS A 34 10.33 13.22 12.97
N PRO A 35 9.64 14.13 12.29
CA PRO A 35 8.83 13.84 11.12
C PRO A 35 9.64 13.26 9.93
N LEU A 36 10.93 13.55 9.86
CA LEU A 36 11.80 13.02 8.79
C LEU A 36 12.34 11.62 9.06
N VAL A 37 12.12 11.03 10.24
CA VAL A 37 12.67 9.69 10.56
C VAL A 37 12.09 8.63 9.65
N LEU A 38 10.78 8.62 9.44
CA LEU A 38 10.15 7.65 8.56
C LEU A 38 10.65 7.77 7.11
N PRO A 39 10.59 8.94 6.45
CA PRO A 39 11.14 9.09 5.10
C PRO A 39 12.62 8.73 5.01
N ALA A 40 13.43 9.17 5.97
CA ALA A 40 14.86 8.87 5.98
C ALA A 40 15.14 7.37 6.12
N THR A 41 14.41 6.68 6.98
CA THR A 41 14.54 5.24 7.16
C THR A 41 14.14 4.48 5.90
N LEU A 42 13.03 4.87 5.26
CA LEU A 42 12.59 4.25 4.01
C LEU A 42 13.60 4.45 2.87
N VAL A 43 14.18 5.64 2.75
CA VAL A 43 15.21 5.92 1.75
C VAL A 43 16.52 5.20 2.06
N ALA A 44 16.86 5.02 3.34
CA ALA A 44 18.10 4.37 3.75
C ALA A 44 18.06 2.83 3.66
N LEU A 45 16.87 2.22 3.77
CA LEU A 45 16.74 0.77 3.86
C LEU A 45 17.29 0.02 2.63
N PRO A 46 16.97 0.39 1.37
CA PRO A 46 17.53 -0.29 0.20
C PRO A 46 19.05 -0.14 0.07
N PRO A 47 19.66 1.05 0.21
CA PRO A 47 21.12 1.19 0.19
C PRO A 47 21.82 0.37 1.28
N LEU A 48 21.27 0.33 2.51
CA LEU A 48 21.82 -0.47 3.60
C LEU A 48 21.76 -1.97 3.30
N PHE A 49 20.67 -2.43 2.71
CA PHE A 49 20.54 -3.80 2.26
C PHE A 49 21.64 -4.17 1.25
N TYR A 50 21.83 -3.34 0.22
CA TYR A 50 22.85 -3.58 -0.79
C TYR A 50 24.28 -3.46 -0.21
N ALA A 51 24.51 -2.50 0.69
CA ALA A 51 25.78 -2.38 1.37
C ALA A 51 26.12 -3.66 2.15
N TYR A 52 25.17 -4.22 2.88
CA TYR A 52 25.38 -5.45 3.63
C TYR A 52 25.64 -6.66 2.72
N PHE A 53 24.79 -6.89 1.74
CA PHE A 53 24.86 -8.09 0.90
C PHE A 53 25.94 -7.99 -0.19
N CYS A 54 26.15 -6.85 -0.82
CA CYS A 54 27.13 -6.73 -1.89
C CYS A 54 28.52 -6.39 -1.35
N LEU A 55 28.65 -5.44 -0.41
CA LEU A 55 29.95 -5.04 0.13
C LEU A 55 30.41 -5.94 1.29
N GLY A 56 29.48 -6.39 2.14
CA GLY A 56 29.80 -7.23 3.29
C GLY A 56 29.90 -8.71 2.95
N ALA A 57 28.92 -9.26 2.23
CA ALA A 57 28.86 -10.68 1.90
C ALA A 57 29.38 -11.02 0.49
N GLY A 58 29.73 -10.03 -0.34
CA GLY A 58 30.31 -10.21 -1.67
C GLY A 58 29.34 -10.76 -2.72
N ASN A 59 28.03 -10.71 -2.47
CA ASN A 59 27.02 -11.18 -3.42
C ASN A 59 26.87 -10.20 -4.59
N SER A 60 26.70 -10.73 -5.78
CA SER A 60 26.30 -9.95 -6.95
C SER A 60 24.78 -9.70 -6.96
N LEU A 61 24.32 -8.75 -7.78
CA LEU A 61 22.88 -8.51 -7.97
C LEU A 61 22.17 -9.76 -8.51
N ASP A 62 22.83 -10.53 -9.36
CA ASP A 62 22.27 -11.75 -9.93
C ASP A 62 22.15 -12.87 -8.89
N ASP A 63 23.07 -12.93 -7.93
CA ASP A 63 22.95 -13.86 -6.80
C ASP A 63 21.78 -13.49 -5.91
N LEU A 64 21.56 -12.18 -5.64
CA LEU A 64 20.39 -11.71 -4.87
C LEU A 64 19.08 -12.00 -5.59
N ARG A 65 19.04 -11.95 -6.91
CA ARG A 65 17.88 -12.35 -7.72
C ARG A 65 17.63 -13.84 -7.65
N ARG A 66 18.66 -14.68 -7.76
CA ARG A 66 18.58 -16.14 -7.64
C ARG A 66 18.11 -16.56 -6.24
N LEU A 67 18.62 -15.92 -5.20
CA LEU A 67 18.19 -16.12 -3.82
C LEU A 67 16.79 -15.54 -3.52
N GLY A 68 16.19 -14.85 -4.48
CA GLY A 68 14.84 -14.32 -4.34
C GLY A 68 14.70 -13.06 -3.49
N TRP A 69 15.79 -12.42 -3.06
CA TRP A 69 15.78 -11.16 -2.31
C TRP A 69 15.37 -9.95 -3.15
N VAL A 70 15.65 -10.01 -4.42
CA VAL A 70 15.33 -8.97 -5.41
C VAL A 70 14.45 -9.59 -6.49
N ALA A 71 13.58 -8.81 -7.11
CA ALA A 71 12.73 -9.29 -8.19
C ALA A 71 13.57 -9.78 -9.38
N ALA A 72 13.09 -10.83 -10.05
CA ALA A 72 13.68 -11.27 -11.31
C ALA A 72 13.61 -10.13 -12.34
N GLN A 73 14.64 -10.01 -13.16
CA GLN A 73 14.61 -9.04 -14.25
C GLN A 73 13.53 -9.45 -15.26
N PRO A 74 12.66 -8.52 -15.69
CA PRO A 74 11.72 -8.81 -16.76
C PRO A 74 12.47 -9.31 -18.00
N PRO A 75 11.96 -10.31 -18.73
CA PRO A 75 12.64 -10.89 -19.89
C PRO A 75 12.84 -9.91 -21.04
N GLU A 76 12.09 -8.83 -21.08
CA GLU A 76 12.25 -7.76 -22.08
C GLU A 76 12.24 -6.38 -21.41
N PRO A 77 12.93 -5.38 -22.01
CA PRO A 77 12.79 -4.01 -21.56
C PRO A 77 11.32 -3.61 -21.70
N VAL A 78 10.66 -3.46 -20.58
CA VAL A 78 9.31 -2.90 -20.55
C VAL A 78 9.41 -1.51 -21.18
N GLY A 79 8.88 -1.33 -22.36
CA GLY A 79 8.97 -0.08 -23.14
C GLY A 79 8.17 1.06 -22.50
N GLY A 80 8.41 1.37 -21.22
CA GLY A 80 7.74 2.41 -20.44
C GLY A 80 6.20 2.25 -20.38
N GLY A 81 5.54 2.98 -19.52
CA GLY A 81 4.07 2.94 -19.39
C GLY A 81 3.29 3.25 -20.67
N VAL A 82 3.93 3.96 -21.61
CA VAL A 82 3.35 4.20 -22.95
C VAL A 82 3.15 2.90 -23.74
N SER A 83 3.97 1.86 -23.51
CA SER A 83 3.78 0.57 -24.18
C SER A 83 2.59 -0.22 -23.59
N ALA A 84 2.23 -0.01 -22.32
CA ALA A 84 1.06 -0.63 -21.72
C ALA A 84 -0.24 -0.16 -22.42
N TRP A 85 -0.29 1.07 -22.87
CA TRP A 85 -1.45 1.59 -23.63
C TRP A 85 -1.62 0.94 -25.00
N ARG A 86 -0.51 0.43 -25.60
CA ARG A 86 -0.57 -0.33 -26.87
C ARG A 86 -1.15 -1.73 -26.66
N LEU A 87 -1.15 -2.25 -25.43
CA LEU A 87 -1.77 -3.53 -25.09
C LEU A 87 -3.27 -3.39 -24.86
N PHE A 88 -3.81 -2.18 -24.87
CA PHE A 88 -5.22 -1.89 -24.67
C PHE A 88 -5.97 -2.15 -26.00
N ASP A 89 -6.45 -3.37 -26.16
CA ASP A 89 -7.20 -3.78 -27.33
C ASP A 89 -8.65 -4.13 -26.95
N PHE A 90 -9.56 -3.24 -27.28
CA PHE A 90 -10.99 -3.43 -27.01
C PHE A 90 -11.61 -4.60 -27.77
N SER A 91 -10.95 -5.09 -28.83
CA SER A 91 -11.43 -6.23 -29.60
C SER A 91 -11.30 -7.55 -28.83
N LEU A 92 -10.38 -7.60 -27.86
CA LEU A 92 -10.17 -8.76 -26.98
C LEU A 92 -11.12 -8.80 -25.79
N VAL A 93 -11.95 -7.78 -25.61
CA VAL A 93 -12.90 -7.71 -24.50
C VAL A 93 -14.12 -8.58 -24.80
N ASP A 94 -14.33 -9.58 -23.96
CA ASP A 94 -15.55 -10.39 -24.02
C ASP A 94 -16.72 -9.69 -23.31
N TRP A 95 -17.48 -8.94 -24.08
CA TRP A 95 -18.62 -8.17 -23.60
C TRP A 95 -19.76 -9.05 -23.04
N SER A 96 -19.78 -10.35 -23.38
CA SER A 96 -20.80 -11.29 -22.89
C SER A 96 -20.65 -11.57 -21.39
N LEU A 97 -19.49 -11.33 -20.81
CA LEU A 97 -19.22 -11.49 -19.38
C LEU A 97 -19.78 -10.37 -18.52
N LEU A 98 -20.09 -9.19 -19.10
CA LEU A 98 -20.55 -8.04 -18.32
C LEU A 98 -21.79 -8.33 -17.45
N PRO A 99 -22.85 -9.03 -17.92
CA PRO A 99 -23.99 -9.31 -17.05
C PRO A 99 -23.64 -10.19 -15.85
N SER A 100 -22.72 -11.14 -16.00
CA SER A 100 -22.27 -12.02 -14.91
C SER A 100 -21.37 -11.31 -13.89
N LEU A 101 -20.62 -10.31 -14.34
CA LEU A 101 -19.74 -9.51 -13.49
C LEU A 101 -20.46 -8.35 -12.77
N PHE A 102 -21.68 -8.01 -13.21
CA PHE A 102 -22.43 -6.89 -12.66
C PHE A 102 -22.64 -6.93 -11.14
N PRO A 103 -22.99 -8.07 -10.51
CA PRO A 103 -23.12 -8.13 -9.05
C PRO A 103 -21.79 -7.86 -8.33
N THR A 104 -20.69 -8.41 -8.82
CA THR A 104 -19.35 -8.20 -8.25
C THR A 104 -18.92 -6.74 -8.42
N TRP A 105 -19.16 -6.16 -9.58
CA TRP A 105 -18.90 -4.75 -9.83
C TRP A 105 -19.71 -3.82 -8.91
N LEU A 106 -21.00 -4.12 -8.71
CA LEU A 106 -21.86 -3.39 -7.78
C LEU A 106 -21.36 -3.50 -6.33
N ALA A 107 -20.97 -4.72 -5.91
CA ALA A 107 -20.37 -4.94 -4.59
C ALA A 107 -19.09 -4.12 -4.40
N MET A 108 -18.19 -4.13 -5.37
CA MET A 108 -16.97 -3.30 -5.35
C MET A 108 -17.30 -1.81 -5.25
N TYR A 109 -18.28 -1.34 -6.01
CA TYR A 109 -18.71 0.07 -5.95
C TYR A 109 -19.19 0.44 -4.55
N VAL A 110 -20.04 -0.39 -3.93
CA VAL A 110 -20.57 -0.15 -2.57
C VAL A 110 -19.43 -0.15 -1.55
N VAL A 111 -18.51 -1.11 -1.64
CA VAL A 111 -17.35 -1.19 -0.73
C VAL A 111 -16.47 0.04 -0.85
N VAL A 112 -16.12 0.47 -2.07
CA VAL A 112 -15.25 1.65 -2.28
C VAL A 112 -15.95 2.93 -1.82
N ALA A 113 -17.25 3.10 -2.12
CA ALA A 113 -18.00 4.28 -1.70
C ALA A 113 -18.11 4.36 -0.17
N PHE A 114 -18.37 3.23 0.49
CA PHE A 114 -18.47 3.15 1.94
C PHE A 114 -17.11 3.39 2.61
N SER A 115 -16.05 2.73 2.13
CA SER A 115 -14.69 2.92 2.62
C SER A 115 -14.25 4.37 2.49
N SER A 116 -14.47 4.99 1.31
CA SER A 116 -14.15 6.41 1.09
C SER A 116 -14.89 7.34 2.07
N SER A 117 -16.15 7.03 2.34
CA SER A 117 -16.96 7.82 3.30
C SER A 117 -16.40 7.70 4.73
N LEU A 118 -15.98 6.50 5.13
CA LEU A 118 -15.37 6.26 6.44
C LEU A 118 -14.01 6.97 6.56
N ASP A 119 -13.19 6.94 5.51
CA ASP A 119 -11.90 7.63 5.49
C ASP A 119 -12.08 9.14 5.63
N VAL A 120 -13.04 9.74 4.89
CA VAL A 120 -13.37 11.17 5.01
C VAL A 120 -13.84 11.50 6.42
N ALA A 121 -14.70 10.66 7.03
CA ALA A 121 -15.16 10.86 8.40
C ALA A 121 -14.00 10.79 9.40
N ALA A 122 -13.11 9.81 9.27
CA ALA A 122 -11.95 9.65 10.14
C ALA A 122 -10.96 10.83 10.00
N ILE A 123 -10.70 11.28 8.77
CA ILE A 123 -9.88 12.46 8.49
C ILE A 123 -10.49 13.71 9.11
N GLN A 124 -11.81 13.92 8.96
CA GLN A 124 -12.52 15.04 9.57
C GLN A 124 -12.36 15.05 11.09
N MET A 125 -12.50 13.89 11.73
CA MET A 125 -12.38 13.75 13.19
C MET A 125 -10.96 14.08 13.67
N ASP A 126 -9.91 13.59 12.98
CA ASP A 126 -8.53 13.81 13.41
C ASP A 126 -8.05 15.26 13.11
N MET A 127 -8.50 15.83 12.01
CA MET A 127 -8.17 17.21 11.65
C MET A 127 -8.98 18.28 12.44
N GLY A 128 -10.09 17.89 13.03
CA GLY A 128 -11.01 18.81 13.71
C GLY A 128 -11.66 19.86 12.78
N LYS A 129 -11.77 19.55 11.48
CA LYS A 129 -12.37 20.43 10.48
C LYS A 129 -13.52 19.73 9.79
N GLN A 130 -14.61 20.46 9.55
CA GLN A 130 -15.70 19.96 8.74
C GLN A 130 -15.27 19.86 7.27
N LEU A 131 -15.53 18.71 6.66
CA LEU A 131 -15.31 18.43 5.25
C LEU A 131 -16.66 18.31 4.54
N ASP A 132 -16.71 18.72 3.30
CA ASP A 132 -17.89 18.52 2.45
C ASP A 132 -17.85 17.11 1.86
N PHE A 133 -18.56 16.18 2.48
CA PHE A 133 -18.62 14.78 2.06
C PHE A 133 -19.05 14.60 0.61
N ASN A 134 -20.01 15.41 0.14
CA ASN A 134 -20.47 15.32 -1.25
C ASN A 134 -19.37 15.71 -2.21
N HIS A 135 -18.66 16.80 -1.93
CA HIS A 135 -17.53 17.24 -2.74
C HIS A 135 -16.40 16.21 -2.76
N GLU A 136 -16.07 15.65 -1.60
CA GLU A 136 -15.00 14.63 -1.48
C GLU A 136 -15.39 13.34 -2.23
N LEU A 137 -16.60 12.85 -2.09
CA LEU A 137 -17.07 11.66 -2.81
C LEU A 137 -17.15 11.88 -4.32
N ILE A 138 -17.58 13.05 -4.78
CA ILE A 138 -17.55 13.40 -6.21
C ILE A 138 -16.11 13.41 -6.72
N THR A 139 -15.16 13.93 -5.94
CA THR A 139 -13.74 13.95 -6.30
C THR A 139 -13.19 12.53 -6.44
N VAL A 140 -13.49 11.64 -5.49
CA VAL A 140 -13.11 10.21 -5.58
C VAL A 140 -13.75 9.56 -6.80
N GLY A 141 -15.04 9.79 -7.03
CA GLY A 141 -15.76 9.25 -8.19
C GLY A 141 -15.15 9.68 -9.53
N LEU A 142 -14.85 10.97 -9.67
CA LEU A 142 -14.22 11.50 -10.88
C LEU A 142 -12.78 10.95 -11.05
N SER A 143 -12.00 10.88 -9.98
CA SER A 143 -10.65 10.33 -10.06
C SER A 143 -10.65 8.86 -10.47
N ASN A 144 -11.60 8.06 -9.95
CA ASN A 144 -11.79 6.67 -10.34
C ASN A 144 -12.25 6.52 -11.79
N LEU A 145 -13.12 7.41 -12.27
CA LEU A 145 -13.52 7.42 -13.67
C LEU A 145 -12.33 7.67 -14.60
N PHE A 146 -11.52 8.69 -14.31
CA PHE A 146 -10.33 8.98 -15.12
C PHE A 146 -9.27 7.88 -15.01
N SER A 147 -9.08 7.30 -13.82
CA SER A 147 -8.18 6.15 -13.62
C SER A 147 -8.63 4.96 -14.45
N GLY A 148 -9.92 4.61 -14.42
CA GLY A 148 -10.48 3.51 -15.20
C GLY A 148 -10.36 3.72 -16.71
N LEU A 149 -10.62 4.94 -17.20
CA LEU A 149 -10.42 5.29 -18.61
C LEU A 149 -8.95 5.18 -19.04
N GLY A 150 -8.04 5.41 -18.10
CA GLY A 150 -6.60 5.23 -18.29
C GLY A 150 -6.09 3.80 -18.12
N GLY A 151 -6.96 2.82 -17.85
CA GLY A 151 -6.58 1.43 -17.58
C GLY A 151 -6.05 1.20 -16.17
N GLY A 152 -6.29 2.13 -15.24
CA GLY A 152 -5.89 2.04 -13.83
C GLY A 152 -6.95 1.36 -12.96
N PHE A 153 -6.61 1.24 -11.67
CA PHE A 153 -7.47 0.65 -10.65
C PHE A 153 -8.30 1.71 -9.93
N THR A 154 -9.34 1.26 -9.25
CA THR A 154 -10.08 2.09 -8.30
C THR A 154 -9.20 2.48 -7.11
N GLY A 155 -9.34 3.70 -6.65
CA GLY A 155 -8.64 4.25 -5.50
C GLY A 155 -9.57 4.99 -4.55
N SER A 156 -9.07 5.23 -3.34
CA SER A 156 -9.75 6.02 -2.32
C SER A 156 -8.71 6.84 -1.56
N TYR A 157 -9.16 7.62 -0.59
CA TYR A 157 -8.28 8.32 0.33
C TYR A 157 -7.50 7.33 1.20
N ILE A 158 -6.25 7.70 1.51
CA ILE A 158 -5.44 6.98 2.49
C ILE A 158 -5.38 7.84 3.74
N PHE A 159 -6.13 7.44 4.78
CA PHE A 159 -6.21 8.14 6.05
C PHE A 159 -4.83 8.48 6.62
N SER A 160 -3.97 7.48 6.78
CA SER A 160 -2.65 7.64 7.39
C SER A 160 -1.76 8.63 6.64
N GLN A 161 -1.76 8.59 5.31
CA GLN A 161 -0.96 9.50 4.48
C GLN A 161 -1.49 10.93 4.56
N THR A 162 -2.81 11.11 4.54
CA THR A 162 -3.44 12.41 4.66
C THR A 162 -3.12 13.05 6.01
N ILE A 163 -3.25 12.29 7.10
CA ILE A 163 -2.97 12.78 8.44
C ILE A 163 -1.48 13.04 8.64
N LEU A 164 -0.59 12.19 8.12
CA LEU A 164 0.84 12.44 8.16
C LEU A 164 1.18 13.77 7.47
N THR A 165 0.68 13.99 6.26
CA THR A 165 0.89 15.22 5.49
C THR A 165 0.38 16.45 6.26
N PHE A 166 -0.77 16.32 6.89
CA PHE A 166 -1.35 17.38 7.72
C PHE A 166 -0.50 17.69 8.97
N ARG A 167 -0.04 16.66 9.68
CA ARG A 167 0.79 16.79 10.91
C ARG A 167 2.17 17.38 10.61
N VAL A 168 2.75 17.05 9.46
CA VAL A 168 4.03 17.66 8.99
C VAL A 168 3.85 19.13 8.57
N GLY A 169 2.60 19.59 8.46
CA GLY A 169 2.30 21.00 8.15
C GLY A 169 2.27 21.31 6.65
N VAL A 170 2.31 20.30 5.79
CA VAL A 170 2.17 20.49 4.35
C VAL A 170 0.70 20.81 4.04
N ARG A 171 0.48 22.03 3.52
CA ARG A 171 -0.87 22.53 3.18
C ARG A 171 -1.00 22.98 1.74
N SER A 172 0.04 22.74 0.96
CA SER A 172 0.09 23.18 -0.44
C SER A 172 -0.32 22.04 -1.38
N ARG A 173 -1.11 22.38 -2.40
CA ARG A 173 -1.43 21.48 -3.52
C ARG A 173 -0.19 21.07 -4.33
N LEU A 174 0.92 21.80 -4.18
CA LEU A 174 2.19 21.44 -4.82
C LEU A 174 2.68 20.05 -4.41
N CYS A 175 2.39 19.59 -3.19
CA CYS A 175 2.74 18.24 -2.76
C CYS A 175 2.13 17.18 -3.68
N GLY A 176 0.84 17.30 -4.00
CA GLY A 176 0.16 16.40 -4.93
C GLY A 176 0.74 16.47 -6.35
N LEU A 177 1.07 17.67 -6.84
CA LEU A 177 1.69 17.84 -8.15
C LEU A 177 3.08 17.19 -8.22
N VAL A 178 3.88 17.29 -7.14
CA VAL A 178 5.18 16.61 -7.06
C VAL A 178 5.01 15.10 -7.07
N ILE A 179 4.03 14.57 -6.34
CA ILE A 179 3.72 13.12 -6.35
C ILE A 179 3.37 12.68 -7.77
N ILE A 180 2.44 13.37 -8.44
CA ILE A 180 2.06 13.08 -9.83
C ILE A 180 3.28 13.13 -10.76
N ALA A 181 4.15 14.12 -10.62
CA ALA A 181 5.35 14.23 -11.45
C ALA A 181 6.33 13.07 -11.23
N VAL A 182 6.51 12.63 -9.98
CA VAL A 182 7.36 11.49 -9.65
C VAL A 182 6.75 10.18 -10.18
N GLU A 183 5.46 9.96 -10.00
CA GLU A 183 4.75 8.78 -10.52
C GLU A 183 4.79 8.74 -12.04
N ALA A 184 4.54 9.88 -12.71
CA ALA A 184 4.65 9.99 -14.15
C ALA A 184 6.09 9.69 -14.65
N ALA A 185 7.10 10.17 -13.93
CA ALA A 185 8.49 9.85 -14.25
C ALA A 185 8.75 8.34 -14.18
N PHE A 186 8.25 7.65 -13.13
CA PHE A 186 8.38 6.19 -13.03
C PHE A 186 7.65 5.44 -14.17
N VAL A 187 6.45 5.90 -14.55
CA VAL A 187 5.70 5.31 -15.67
C VAL A 187 6.41 5.51 -17.00
N LEU A 188 7.06 6.66 -17.20
CA LEU A 188 7.78 6.99 -18.45
C LEU A 188 9.17 6.35 -18.53
N MET A 189 9.72 5.83 -17.42
CA MET A 189 11.01 5.16 -17.43
C MET A 189 11.00 3.89 -18.30
N PRO A 190 12.04 3.65 -19.10
CA PRO A 190 12.14 2.45 -19.94
C PRO A 190 12.44 1.16 -19.14
N PHE A 191 12.69 1.28 -17.87
CA PHE A 191 12.94 0.17 -16.96
C PHE A 191 12.07 0.32 -15.71
N SER A 192 11.80 -0.78 -15.01
CA SER A 192 11.05 -0.78 -13.74
C SER A 192 12.00 -0.52 -12.57
N PRO A 193 11.97 0.65 -11.92
CA PRO A 193 12.77 0.90 -10.71
C PRO A 193 12.45 -0.08 -9.58
N VAL A 194 11.21 -0.56 -9.54
CA VAL A 194 10.73 -1.53 -8.53
C VAL A 194 11.50 -2.86 -8.60
N ALA A 195 11.99 -3.24 -9.80
CA ALA A 195 12.81 -4.45 -9.98
C ALA A 195 14.17 -4.40 -9.25
N PHE A 196 14.60 -3.22 -8.80
CA PHE A 196 15.81 -3.02 -8.02
C PHE A 196 15.54 -2.84 -6.53
N VAL A 197 14.28 -2.75 -6.13
CA VAL A 197 13.93 -2.60 -4.70
C VAL A 197 13.92 -3.98 -4.06
N PRO A 198 14.68 -4.19 -2.94
CA PRO A 198 14.70 -5.46 -2.24
C PRO A 198 13.29 -5.82 -1.70
N LYS A 199 12.91 -7.10 -1.76
CA LYS A 199 11.63 -7.57 -1.20
C LYS A 199 11.53 -7.30 0.31
N LEU A 200 12.66 -7.30 1.01
CA LEU A 200 12.76 -6.89 2.40
C LEU A 200 12.13 -5.51 2.65
N PHE A 201 12.34 -4.55 1.74
CA PHE A 201 11.77 -3.21 1.86
C PHE A 201 10.24 -3.25 1.91
N PHE A 202 9.62 -3.95 0.95
CA PHE A 202 8.16 -4.08 0.92
C PHE A 202 7.63 -4.82 2.16
N GLY A 203 8.31 -5.91 2.56
CA GLY A 203 7.96 -6.65 3.78
C GLY A 203 8.04 -5.78 5.03
N ALA A 204 9.09 -4.97 5.16
CA ALA A 204 9.26 -4.06 6.28
C ALA A 204 8.20 -2.94 6.30
N VAL A 205 7.90 -2.33 5.15
CA VAL A 205 6.88 -1.28 5.04
C VAL A 205 5.49 -1.83 5.36
N LEU A 206 5.12 -2.98 4.79
CA LEU A 206 3.82 -3.60 5.05
C LEU A 206 3.67 -4.01 6.52
N THR A 207 4.71 -4.58 7.12
CA THR A 207 4.70 -4.94 8.55
C THR A 207 4.58 -3.68 9.42
N PHE A 208 5.32 -2.62 9.11
CA PHE A 208 5.21 -1.34 9.80
C PHE A 208 3.78 -0.81 9.75
N ILE A 209 3.18 -0.73 8.56
CA ILE A 209 1.80 -0.25 8.38
C ILE A 209 0.82 -1.15 9.15
N ALA A 210 0.97 -2.47 9.06
CA ALA A 210 0.11 -3.40 9.77
C ALA A 210 0.17 -3.21 11.29
N ILE A 211 1.38 -3.07 11.87
CA ILE A 211 1.56 -2.84 13.30
C ILE A 211 0.93 -1.51 13.72
N GLU A 212 1.16 -0.42 12.98
CA GLU A 212 0.59 0.89 13.31
C GLU A 212 -0.95 0.86 13.24
N LEU A 213 -1.53 0.29 12.18
CA LEU A 213 -2.98 0.17 12.07
C LEU A 213 -3.56 -0.72 13.17
N MET A 214 -2.97 -1.87 13.47
CA MET A 214 -3.41 -2.73 14.55
C MET A 214 -3.28 -2.03 15.91
N ALA A 215 -2.20 -1.30 16.14
CA ALA A 215 -2.02 -0.53 17.36
C ALA A 215 -3.10 0.55 17.51
N ASP A 216 -3.41 1.28 16.44
CA ASP A 216 -4.39 2.37 16.47
C ASP A 216 -5.82 1.85 16.64
N TRP A 217 -6.22 0.87 15.86
CA TRP A 217 -7.60 0.42 15.78
C TRP A 217 -7.95 -0.68 16.78
N LEU A 218 -7.03 -1.58 17.11
CA LEU A 218 -7.28 -2.68 18.04
C LEU A 218 -6.85 -2.35 19.48
N VAL A 219 -5.71 -1.66 19.67
CA VAL A 219 -5.17 -1.44 21.02
C VAL A 219 -5.59 -0.09 21.59
N ARG A 220 -5.33 1.00 20.86
CA ARG A 220 -5.60 2.36 21.34
C ARG A 220 -7.09 2.70 21.37
N SER A 221 -7.92 2.00 20.60
CA SER A 221 -9.38 2.14 20.62
C SER A 221 -10.02 1.70 21.94
N ARG A 222 -9.39 0.79 22.70
CA ARG A 222 -9.91 0.26 23.98
C ARG A 222 -10.33 1.35 24.98
N GLY A 223 -9.64 2.47 25.01
CA GLY A 223 -9.95 3.60 25.90
C GLY A 223 -10.97 4.60 25.34
N ARG A 224 -11.38 4.45 24.09
CA ARG A 224 -12.23 5.40 23.37
C ARG A 224 -13.64 4.90 23.10
N VAL A 225 -13.87 3.59 23.20
CA VAL A 225 -15.13 2.93 22.88
C VAL A 225 -15.67 2.15 24.08
N HIS A 226 -16.98 1.88 24.08
CA HIS A 226 -17.61 1.07 25.11
C HIS A 226 -17.18 -0.40 25.00
N ARG A 227 -17.23 -1.16 26.11
CA ARG A 227 -16.76 -2.56 26.17
C ARG A 227 -17.44 -3.47 25.13
N ALA A 228 -18.74 -3.26 24.89
CA ALA A 228 -19.48 -4.03 23.89
C ALA A 228 -18.98 -3.71 22.45
N GLU A 229 -18.79 -2.44 22.14
CA GLU A 229 -18.25 -1.99 20.86
C GLU A 229 -16.83 -2.52 20.64
N TYR A 230 -16.01 -2.51 21.68
CA TYR A 230 -14.67 -3.09 21.62
C TYR A 230 -14.69 -4.59 21.34
N GLY A 231 -15.65 -5.31 21.91
CA GLY A 231 -15.89 -6.72 21.59
C GLY A 231 -16.26 -6.91 20.12
N THR A 232 -17.13 -6.04 19.58
CA THR A 232 -17.51 -6.07 18.17
C THR A 232 -16.31 -5.86 17.24
N ILE A 233 -15.40 -4.92 17.57
CA ILE A 233 -14.17 -4.70 16.78
C ILE A 233 -13.37 -6.00 16.64
N TRP A 234 -13.17 -6.72 17.76
CA TRP A 234 -12.42 -7.97 17.74
C TRP A 234 -13.14 -9.08 16.96
N VAL A 235 -14.44 -9.21 17.15
CA VAL A 235 -15.26 -10.20 16.41
C VAL A 235 -15.19 -9.94 14.91
N THR A 236 -15.37 -8.68 14.49
CA THR A 236 -15.28 -8.29 13.08
C THR A 236 -13.87 -8.54 12.53
N PHE A 237 -12.83 -8.18 13.28
CA PHE A 237 -11.45 -8.44 12.87
C PHE A 237 -11.19 -9.93 12.61
N PHE A 238 -11.56 -10.80 13.55
CA PHE A 238 -11.38 -12.23 13.38
C PHE A 238 -12.28 -12.82 12.29
N ALA A 239 -13.52 -12.33 12.14
CA ALA A 239 -14.43 -12.74 11.08
C ALA A 239 -13.81 -12.44 9.70
N ILE A 240 -13.31 -11.22 9.49
CA ILE A 240 -12.65 -10.85 8.22
C ILE A 240 -11.38 -11.67 7.98
N CYS A 241 -10.57 -11.91 9.01
CA CYS A 241 -9.36 -12.73 8.89
C CYS A 241 -9.65 -14.18 8.51
N TRP A 242 -10.79 -14.72 8.96
CA TRP A 242 -11.13 -16.13 8.74
C TRP A 242 -12.02 -16.36 7.50
N LEU A 243 -13.03 -15.51 7.32
CA LEU A 243 -14.02 -15.64 6.24
C LEU A 243 -13.64 -14.85 4.98
N GLY A 244 -12.69 -13.94 5.10
CA GLY A 244 -12.37 -12.98 4.04
C GLY A 244 -13.27 -11.74 4.08
N LEU A 245 -12.86 -10.71 3.35
CA LEU A 245 -13.56 -9.41 3.33
C LEU A 245 -14.97 -9.49 2.70
N GLU A 246 -15.21 -10.49 1.86
CA GLU A 246 -16.49 -10.65 1.13
C GLU A 246 -17.59 -11.24 2.01
N LEU A 247 -17.24 -12.02 3.04
CA LEU A 247 -18.18 -12.75 3.89
C LEU A 247 -18.13 -12.29 5.36
N GLY A 248 -17.15 -11.55 5.78
CA GLY A 248 -16.98 -11.01 7.15
C GLY A 248 -17.57 -9.63 7.28
#